data_e3c137d24b2ebff94ae22165faa7abf9
#
_entry.id   e3c137d24b2ebff94ae22165faa7abf9
#
_cell.length_a   1.000
_cell.length_b   1.000
_cell.length_c   1.000
_cell.angle_alpha   90.00
_cell.angle_beta   90.00
_cell.angle_gamma   90.00
#
_symmetry.space_group_name_H-M   'P 1'
#
loop_
_entity.id
_entity.type
_entity.pdbx_description
1 polymer ?
#
loop_
_entity_poly.entity_id
_entity_poly.type
_entity_poly.pdbx_seq_one_letter_code
_entity_poly.pdbx_strand_id
1 'polypeptide(L)'
;MLTLRQSPFDLFERLEQQLATAERVPNAEIRETETGYTVRLELPGVDRDSMDVKATDHNLVISAERPATDSDDSNALLLSEFRSGTWSRSFRFPHSLDRDQLKASYRDGVLEINAGKAVEHTSVSVKIDG
;
A
#
# COMPACT_ATOMS: atom_id res chain seq x y z
N MET A 1 -11.10 -32.37 -3.48
CA MET A 1 -11.24 -31.78 -3.36
C MET A 1 -11.76 -31.02 -3.51
N LEU A 2 -12.11 -30.93 -3.60
CA LEU A 2 -12.55 -30.11 -3.73
C LEU A 2 -12.54 -29.21 -3.51
N THR A 3 -12.32 -29.45 -3.33
CA THR A 3 -12.36 -28.53 -2.91
C THR A 3 -12.28 -27.38 -3.30
N LEU A 4 -12.04 -27.48 -3.96
CA LEU A 4 -12.01 -26.34 -4.72
C LEU A 4 -13.28 -25.70 -4.85
N ARG A 5 -14.24 -26.41 -4.62
CA ARG A 5 -15.50 -25.85 -4.61
C ARG A 5 -15.83 -25.46 -3.23
N GLN A 6 -15.75 -24.20 -2.99
CA GLN A 6 -16.14 -23.66 -1.72
C GLN A 6 -17.62 -23.33 -1.76
N SER A 7 -18.30 -23.63 -0.67
CA SER A 7 -19.66 -23.17 -0.52
C SER A 7 -19.67 -21.66 -0.36
N PRO A 8 -20.78 -20.99 -0.64
CA PRO A 8 -20.86 -19.54 -0.39
C PRO A 8 -20.61 -19.18 1.08
N PHE A 9 -20.95 -20.09 1.98
CA PHE A 9 -20.69 -19.84 3.40
C PHE A 9 -19.20 -19.86 3.71
N ASP A 10 -18.45 -20.78 3.10
CA ASP A 10 -17.02 -20.83 3.32
C ASP A 10 -16.33 -19.58 2.81
N LEU A 11 -16.77 -19.10 1.67
CA LEU A 11 -16.22 -17.88 1.12
C LEU A 11 -16.54 -16.69 2.01
N PHE A 12 -17.74 -16.65 2.52
CA PHE A 12 -18.16 -15.56 3.39
C PHE A 12 -17.40 -15.58 4.71
N GLU A 13 -17.22 -16.75 5.30
CA GLU A 13 -16.41 -16.88 6.50
C GLU A 13 -14.98 -16.44 6.27
N ARG A 14 -14.44 -16.80 5.12
CA ARG A 14 -13.10 -16.40 4.77
C ARG A 14 -12.99 -14.89 4.65
N LEU A 15 -13.98 -14.25 4.04
CA LEU A 15 -14.02 -12.80 3.96
C LEU A 15 -14.14 -12.17 5.33
N GLU A 16 -14.98 -12.73 6.19
CA GLU A 16 -15.12 -12.22 7.54
C GLU A 16 -13.82 -12.34 8.32
N GLN A 17 -13.14 -13.46 8.19
CA GLN A 17 -11.85 -13.64 8.84
C GLN A 17 -10.84 -12.65 8.31
N GLN A 18 -10.84 -12.43 7.00
CA GLN A 18 -9.96 -11.43 6.41
C GLN A 18 -10.29 -10.03 6.93
N LEU A 19 -11.55 -9.71 7.07
CA LEU A 19 -11.93 -8.41 7.60
C LEU A 19 -11.60 -8.25 9.07
N ALA A 20 -11.65 -9.34 9.83
CA ALA A 20 -11.37 -9.28 11.26
C ALA A 20 -9.87 -9.25 11.57
N THR A 21 -9.08 -10.00 10.80
CA THR A 21 -7.65 -10.11 11.05
C THR A 21 -6.81 -9.50 9.96
N ALA A 22 -7.47 -9.09 8.88
CA ALA A 22 -6.78 -8.71 7.69
C ALA A 22 -6.35 -7.29 7.70
N GLU A 23 -5.54 -7.05 6.73
CA GLU A 23 -5.08 -5.73 6.41
C GLU A 23 -6.23 -4.83 6.03
N ARG A 24 -6.14 -3.63 6.51
CA ARG A 24 -7.04 -2.57 6.09
C ARG A 24 -6.45 -1.93 4.85
N VAL A 25 -7.31 -1.42 3.98
CA VAL A 25 -6.89 -0.79 2.73
C VAL A 25 -7.11 0.72 2.86
N PRO A 26 -6.04 1.49 2.90
CA PRO A 26 -6.20 2.95 2.99
C PRO A 26 -6.64 3.54 1.68
N ASN A 27 -7.36 4.65 1.77
CA ASN A 27 -7.74 5.41 0.60
C ASN A 27 -6.53 6.09 0.00
N ALA A 28 -6.51 6.20 -1.31
CA ALA A 28 -5.33 6.70 -2.01
C ALA A 28 -5.70 7.64 -3.14
N GLU A 29 -4.77 8.53 -3.44
CA GLU A 29 -4.77 9.35 -4.64
C GLU A 29 -3.47 9.11 -5.37
N ILE A 30 -3.53 9.02 -6.67
CA ILE A 30 -2.33 8.90 -7.49
C ILE A 30 -2.37 9.93 -8.59
N ARG A 31 -1.28 10.67 -8.73
CA ARG A 31 -1.10 11.59 -9.84
C ARG A 31 0.09 11.14 -10.65
N GLU A 32 -0.06 11.16 -11.95
CA GLU A 32 1.04 10.87 -12.85
C GLU A 32 1.57 12.17 -13.42
N THR A 33 2.89 12.31 -13.43
CA THR A 33 3.58 13.41 -14.07
C THR A 33 4.45 12.87 -15.19
N GLU A 34 5.08 13.73 -15.93
CA GLU A 34 5.99 13.28 -16.99
C GLU A 34 7.17 12.49 -16.42
N THR A 35 7.59 12.82 -15.21
CA THR A 35 8.78 12.23 -14.62
C THR A 35 8.51 11.18 -13.55
N GLY A 36 7.26 11.01 -13.15
CA GLY A 36 6.99 10.05 -12.08
C GLY A 36 5.55 10.03 -11.64
N TYR A 37 5.37 9.49 -10.45
CA TYR A 37 4.06 9.36 -9.82
C TYR A 37 4.11 9.93 -8.42
N THR A 38 3.02 10.56 -8.01
CA THR A 38 2.82 10.95 -6.63
C THR A 38 1.66 10.16 -6.07
N VAL A 39 1.94 9.41 -5.02
CA VAL A 39 0.94 8.55 -4.36
C VAL A 39 0.70 9.12 -2.97
N ARG A 40 -0.56 9.34 -2.62
CA ARG A 40 -0.93 9.82 -1.30
C ARG A 40 -1.91 8.84 -0.69
N LEU A 41 -1.65 8.45 0.55
CA LEU A 41 -2.50 7.51 1.28
C LEU A 41 -2.95 8.12 2.59
N GLU A 42 -4.21 7.94 2.91
CA GLU A 42 -4.73 8.36 4.20
C GLU A 42 -4.43 7.30 5.23
N LEU A 43 -3.49 7.61 6.12
CA LEU A 43 -3.04 6.68 7.16
C LEU A 43 -2.99 7.37 8.51
N PRO A 44 -4.12 7.97 8.96
CA PRO A 44 -4.11 8.65 10.25
C PRO A 44 -3.98 7.66 11.39
N GLY A 45 -3.23 8.05 12.39
CA GLY A 45 -3.10 7.24 13.61
C GLY A 45 -2.18 6.05 13.51
N VAL A 46 -1.46 5.87 12.40
CA VAL A 46 -0.51 4.77 12.30
C VAL A 46 0.78 5.11 13.03
N ASP A 47 1.48 4.07 13.43
CA ASP A 47 2.80 4.23 14.01
C ASP A 47 3.79 4.52 12.88
N ARG A 48 4.40 5.69 12.94
CA ARG A 48 5.33 6.12 11.91
C ARG A 48 6.48 5.14 11.72
N ASP A 49 6.96 4.58 12.81
CA ASP A 49 8.10 3.66 12.75
C ASP A 49 7.73 2.31 12.13
N SER A 50 6.43 2.02 12.02
CA SER A 50 5.97 0.80 11.40
C SER A 50 5.80 0.91 9.89
N MET A 51 5.91 2.12 9.36
CA MET A 51 5.70 2.34 7.94
C MET A 51 6.81 1.71 7.10
N ASP A 52 6.40 1.01 6.07
CA ASP A 52 7.32 0.36 5.16
C ASP A 52 6.85 0.60 3.73
N VAL A 53 7.76 1.06 2.89
CA VAL A 53 7.47 1.32 1.48
C VAL A 53 8.50 0.55 0.67
N LYS A 54 8.01 -0.36 -0.17
CA LYS A 54 8.87 -1.16 -1.02
C LYS A 54 8.50 -0.95 -2.47
N ALA A 55 9.49 -0.84 -3.31
CA ALA A 55 9.29 -0.66 -4.74
C ALA A 55 10.05 -1.72 -5.50
N THR A 56 9.39 -2.28 -6.50
CA THR A 56 10.04 -3.10 -7.52
C THR A 56 9.96 -2.33 -8.83
N ASP A 57 10.24 -2.98 -9.94
CA ASP A 57 10.26 -2.28 -11.23
C ASP A 57 8.94 -1.61 -11.56
N HIS A 58 7.82 -2.25 -11.23
CA HIS A 58 6.51 -1.71 -11.57
C HIS A 58 5.57 -1.60 -10.38
N ASN A 59 5.98 -2.10 -9.22
CA ASN A 59 5.08 -2.20 -8.09
C ASN A 59 5.55 -1.35 -6.92
N LEU A 60 4.58 -0.82 -6.20
CA LEU A 60 4.81 -0.09 -4.97
C LEU A 60 3.94 -0.72 -3.91
N VAL A 61 4.54 -1.14 -2.81
CA VAL A 61 3.84 -1.80 -1.71
C VAL A 61 4.07 -0.99 -0.45
N ILE A 62 2.98 -0.60 0.18
CA ILE A 62 3.03 0.20 1.39
C ILE A 62 2.33 -0.57 2.50
N SER A 63 2.94 -0.59 3.67
CA SER A 63 2.31 -1.14 4.87
C SER A 63 2.60 -0.26 6.06
N ALA A 64 1.68 -0.29 7.02
CA ALA A 64 1.81 0.46 8.26
C ALA A 64 0.90 -0.17 9.29
N GLU A 65 1.19 0.06 10.56
CA GLU A 65 0.37 -0.47 11.62
C GLU A 65 -0.27 0.65 12.42
N ARG A 66 -1.56 0.50 12.65
CA ARG A 66 -2.28 1.37 13.57
C ARG A 66 -2.49 0.57 14.84
N PRO A 67 -1.82 0.94 15.93
CA PRO A 67 -1.91 0.16 17.16
C PRO A 67 -3.31 0.25 17.75
N ALA A 68 -3.69 -0.83 18.41
CA ALA A 68 -4.96 -0.86 19.14
C ALA A 68 -4.84 0.01 20.37
N THR A 69 -6.01 0.37 20.90
CA THR A 69 -6.05 1.11 22.16
C THR A 69 -5.40 0.27 23.25
N ASP A 70 -4.58 0.93 24.07
CA ASP A 70 -3.86 0.27 25.12
C ASP A 70 -4.82 -0.34 26.14
N SER A 71 -4.69 -1.63 26.37
CA SER A 71 -5.53 -2.33 27.32
C SER A 71 -5.06 -2.15 28.75
N ASP A 72 -3.90 -1.55 28.96
CA ASP A 72 -3.36 -1.33 30.29
C ASP A 72 -3.92 -0.09 30.98
N ASP A 73 -4.79 0.62 30.27
CA ASP A 73 -5.47 1.75 30.87
C ASP A 73 -6.33 1.26 32.02
N SER A 74 -6.22 1.93 33.16
CA SER A 74 -6.99 1.59 34.34
C SER A 74 -8.49 1.78 34.14
N ASN A 75 -8.87 2.50 33.12
CA ASN A 75 -10.27 2.76 32.81
C ASN A 75 -10.75 1.77 31.75
N ALA A 76 -11.98 1.30 31.93
CA ALA A 76 -12.54 0.36 30.99
C ALA A 76 -12.90 1.06 29.68
N LEU A 77 -12.52 0.45 28.59
CA LEU A 77 -12.93 0.91 27.27
C LEU A 77 -14.36 0.49 27.03
N LEU A 78 -15.26 1.44 26.89
CA LEU A 78 -16.67 1.15 26.71
C LEU A 78 -17.06 1.01 25.25
N LEU A 79 -16.38 1.71 24.38
CA LEU A 79 -16.68 1.66 22.96
C LEU A 79 -15.45 2.05 22.18
N SER A 80 -15.13 1.29 21.15
CA SER A 80 -14.11 1.69 20.19
C SER A 80 -14.55 1.26 18.81
N GLU A 81 -14.61 2.20 17.90
CA GLU A 81 -14.86 1.94 16.49
C GLU A 81 -13.61 2.20 15.67
N PHE A 82 -12.50 2.37 16.33
CA PHE A 82 -11.24 2.59 15.64
C PHE A 82 -10.78 1.30 15.00
N ARG A 83 -10.33 1.42 13.77
CA ARG A 83 -9.85 0.26 13.03
C ARG A 83 -8.34 0.15 13.24
N SER A 84 -7.96 -0.79 14.07
CA SER A 84 -6.56 -1.07 14.32
C SER A 84 -6.09 -2.22 13.46
N GLY A 85 -4.79 -2.47 13.48
CA GLY A 85 -4.18 -3.57 12.75
C GLY A 85 -3.29 -3.07 11.63
N THR A 86 -3.04 -3.95 10.69
CA THR A 86 -2.15 -3.65 9.57
C THR A 86 -2.91 -3.00 8.44
N TRP A 87 -2.37 -1.89 7.97
CA TRP A 87 -2.90 -1.16 6.81
C TRP A 87 -1.93 -1.34 5.67
N SER A 88 -2.43 -1.81 4.54
CA SER A 88 -1.55 -2.15 3.42
C SER A 88 -2.21 -1.84 2.10
N ARG A 89 -1.39 -1.42 1.15
CA ARG A 89 -1.86 -1.19 -0.20
C ARG A 89 -0.74 -1.42 -1.19
N SER A 90 -1.11 -1.98 -2.34
CA SER A 90 -0.17 -2.24 -3.44
C SER A 90 -0.67 -1.56 -4.70
N PHE A 91 0.27 -1.06 -5.48
CA PHE A 91 -0.04 -0.46 -6.78
C PHE A 91 0.90 -1.02 -7.83
N ARG A 92 0.38 -1.18 -9.03
CA ARG A 92 1.20 -1.55 -10.18
C ARG A 92 1.09 -0.44 -11.20
N PHE A 93 2.23 0.03 -11.67
CA PHE A 93 2.31 1.13 -12.60
C PHE A 93 2.74 0.64 -13.99
N PRO A 94 2.23 1.27 -15.05
CA PRO A 94 2.62 0.86 -16.41
C PRO A 94 4.07 1.19 -16.74
N HIS A 95 4.63 2.25 -16.14
CA HIS A 95 6.02 2.62 -16.37
C HIS A 95 6.90 2.06 -15.26
N SER A 96 8.12 1.70 -15.62
CA SER A 96 9.09 1.27 -14.62
C SER A 96 9.41 2.40 -13.66
N LEU A 97 9.60 2.04 -12.42
CA LEU A 97 9.94 2.99 -11.38
C LEU A 97 11.46 3.05 -11.21
N ASP A 98 11.96 4.25 -10.94
CA ASP A 98 13.35 4.44 -10.56
C ASP A 98 13.43 4.37 -9.04
N ARG A 99 13.96 3.26 -8.54
CA ARG A 99 14.02 3.02 -7.11
C ARG A 99 14.96 3.97 -6.40
N ASP A 100 15.87 4.58 -7.14
CA ASP A 100 16.78 5.58 -6.56
C ASP A 100 16.12 6.93 -6.41
N GLN A 101 14.97 7.12 -7.05
CA GLN A 101 14.21 8.36 -6.96
C GLN A 101 12.88 8.14 -6.24
N LEU A 102 12.96 7.45 -5.13
CA LEU A 102 11.80 7.19 -4.30
C LEU A 102 11.93 8.01 -3.01
N LYS A 103 10.96 8.86 -2.77
CA LYS A 103 10.92 9.68 -1.55
C LYS A 103 9.56 9.56 -0.91
N ALA A 104 9.55 9.55 0.40
CA ALA A 104 8.31 9.45 1.14
C ALA A 104 8.32 10.40 2.32
N SER A 105 7.16 10.98 2.62
CA SER A 105 6.98 11.82 3.79
C SER A 105 5.62 11.54 4.39
N TYR A 106 5.51 11.69 5.70
CA TYR A 106 4.26 11.49 6.42
C TYR A 106 3.95 12.73 7.22
N ARG A 107 2.77 13.31 6.96
CA ARG A 107 2.36 14.51 7.64
C ARG A 107 0.85 14.62 7.64
N ASP A 108 0.30 15.04 8.77
CA ASP A 108 -1.13 15.26 8.91
C ASP A 108 -1.96 14.00 8.57
N GLY A 109 -1.42 12.83 8.91
CA GLY A 109 -2.10 11.57 8.65
C GLY A 109 -2.03 11.12 7.20
N VAL A 110 -1.26 11.79 6.35
CA VAL A 110 -1.14 11.44 4.93
C VAL A 110 0.29 11.05 4.63
N LEU A 111 0.44 9.86 4.08
CA LEU A 111 1.73 9.42 3.56
C LEU A 111 1.81 9.78 2.09
N GLU A 112 2.81 10.56 1.73
CA GLU A 112 3.03 10.95 0.36
C GLU A 112 4.30 10.31 -0.16
N ILE A 113 4.19 9.64 -1.29
CA ILE A 113 5.31 8.95 -1.92
C ILE A 113 5.49 9.51 -3.32
N ASN A 114 6.70 9.96 -3.60
CA ASN A 114 7.07 10.39 -4.94
C ASN A 114 8.00 9.36 -5.53
N ALA A 115 7.56 8.73 -6.61
CA ALA A 115 8.31 7.67 -7.28
C ALA A 115 8.64 8.15 -8.69
N GLY A 116 9.92 8.24 -9.00
CA GLY A 116 10.35 8.64 -10.32
C GLY A 116 10.16 7.52 -11.32
N LYS A 117 9.94 7.88 -12.57
CA LYS A 117 9.92 6.92 -13.66
C LYS A 117 11.36 6.61 -14.06
N ALA A 118 11.64 5.34 -14.28
CA ALA A 118 12.95 4.96 -14.77
C ALA A 118 13.11 5.45 -16.20
N VAL A 119 14.35 5.77 -16.54
CA VAL A 119 14.66 6.14 -17.91
C VAL A 119 14.49 4.89 -18.77
N GLU A 120 13.58 4.97 -19.71
CA GLU A 120 13.36 3.84 -20.60
C GLU A 120 14.50 3.78 -21.61
N HIS A 121 15.09 2.59 -21.72
CA HIS A 121 16.02 2.36 -22.78
C HIS A 121 15.20 2.02 -24.01
N THR A 122 14.89 3.04 -24.80
CA THR A 122 14.20 2.80 -26.05
C THR A 122 15.16 2.12 -26.98
N SER A 123 14.71 1.08 -27.64
CA SER A 123 15.51 0.47 -28.69
C SER A 123 15.61 1.45 -29.84
N VAL A 124 16.84 1.62 -30.32
CA VAL A 124 17.11 2.50 -31.43
C VAL A 124 17.40 1.64 -32.63
N SER A 125 16.68 1.89 -33.70
CA SER A 125 16.96 1.22 -34.96
C SER A 125 18.25 1.77 -35.52
N VAL A 126 19.20 0.88 -35.75
CA VAL A 126 20.46 1.26 -36.31
C VAL A 126 20.39 1.08 -37.83
N LYS A 127 20.73 2.14 -38.53
CA LYS A 127 20.74 2.07 -39.98
C LYS A 127 21.98 1.34 -40.41
N ILE A 128 21.79 0.33 -41.26
CA ILE A 128 22.90 -0.48 -41.73
C ILE A 128 23.34 0.07 -43.06
N ASP A 129 24.61 0.42 -43.14
CA ASP A 129 25.21 0.89 -44.37
C ASP A 129 25.77 -0.26 -45.17
N GLY A 130 25.74 -0.12 -46.47
CA GLY A 130 26.26 -1.13 -47.37
C GLY A 130 25.22 -2.09 -47.82
#